data_c0bf163d2298bbff7e27202c13dfbe57
#
_entry.id   c0bf163d2298bbff7e27202c13dfbe57
#
_cell.length_a   1.000
_cell.length_b   1.000
_cell.length_c   1.000
_cell.angle_alpha   90.00
_cell.angle_beta   90.00
_cell.angle_gamma   90.00
#
_symmetry.space_group_name_H-M   'P 1'
#
loop_
_entity.id
_entity.type
_entity.pdbx_description
1 polymer ?
#
loop_
_entity_poly.entity_id
_entity_poly.type
_entity_poly.pdbx_seq_one_letter_code
_entity_poly.pdbx_strand_id
1 'polypeptide(L)'
;MPGKLSQRIGQRFSDARPNAATYDVHGVVTKVYADDHLLALAVQDFLRPFRGQPDAEPDIEFYLLTKDSGSAGAPSDYFAGAELLYDWQVLRYSREGQLRYQEVPGAGSIVADLDQGIAVAFVDSEIAACTWSVTHVVFFPIWAQLLKTRGIFPVHAAGLERGGKGILFPGKSGCGKSTLSLHLLHNGFRLLGDDTVFVRQAGRGAEMLFFPEEVDVCPETIDLFPTLALARNLADDRWQPKQRVNLNAVKSSKVVEASPADLLVFPVIAADGVTRYERVNQTEALAELILYAFLFMDPQTSKQNFALLAGLVQSVACFRLHMGLDGVALAGTVDEIIAAT
;
A
#
# COMPACT_ATOMS: atom_id res chain seq x y z
N MET A 1 -6.58 18.31 24.09
CA MET A 1 -5.16 18.17 23.71
C MET A 1 -4.92 18.27 22.18
N PRO A 2 -5.88 18.03 21.28
CA PRO A 2 -5.69 18.16 19.81
C PRO A 2 -5.14 19.52 19.37
N GLY A 3 -5.67 20.63 19.92
CA GLY A 3 -5.19 21.98 19.59
C GLY A 3 -3.70 22.28 19.88
N LYS A 4 -3.01 21.40 20.61
CA LYS A 4 -1.56 21.54 20.85
C LYS A 4 -0.71 20.98 19.72
N LEU A 5 -1.19 19.98 18.97
CA LEU A 5 -0.46 19.39 17.85
C LEU A 5 -0.44 20.39 16.68
N SER A 6 -1.60 20.86 16.23
CA SER A 6 -1.71 21.86 15.17
C SER A 6 -1.03 23.20 15.55
N GLN A 7 -1.09 23.62 16.80
CA GLN A 7 -0.42 24.86 17.26
C GLN A 7 1.12 24.71 17.28
N ARG A 8 1.66 23.54 17.67
CA ARG A 8 3.11 23.26 17.64
C ARG A 8 3.63 23.09 16.22
N ILE A 9 2.83 22.48 15.33
CA ILE A 9 3.10 22.38 13.91
C ILE A 9 3.16 23.78 13.30
N GLY A 10 2.13 24.61 13.55
CA GLY A 10 2.05 25.96 13.02
C GLY A 10 3.25 26.83 13.40
N GLN A 11 3.76 26.75 14.62
CA GLN A 11 4.90 27.52 15.09
C GLN A 11 6.23 27.12 14.42
N ARG A 12 6.41 25.86 14.04
CA ARG A 12 7.66 25.38 13.37
C ARG A 12 7.63 25.53 11.86
N PHE A 13 6.45 25.56 11.25
CA PHE A 13 6.27 25.65 9.81
C PHE A 13 5.83 27.03 9.30
N SER A 14 5.54 28.01 10.20
CA SER A 14 5.17 29.37 9.79
C SER A 14 6.28 30.06 8.99
N ASP A 15 7.53 29.75 9.29
CA ASP A 15 8.69 30.46 8.74
C ASP A 15 9.41 29.70 7.61
N ALA A 16 9.15 28.41 7.43
CA ALA A 16 9.79 27.58 6.39
C ALA A 16 8.82 26.54 5.82
N ARG A 17 8.14 26.86 4.73
CA ARG A 17 7.40 25.88 3.89
C ARG A 17 8.18 25.58 2.60
N PRO A 18 9.44 25.11 2.62
CA PRO A 18 10.24 25.05 1.41
C PRO A 18 9.82 23.94 0.45
N ASN A 19 9.28 22.81 0.98
CA ASN A 19 8.97 21.64 0.17
C ASN A 19 7.55 21.13 0.45
N ALA A 20 6.54 21.77 -0.14
CA ALA A 20 5.17 21.30 -0.10
C ALA A 20 4.77 20.69 -1.45
N ALA A 21 4.10 19.55 -1.43
CA ALA A 21 3.53 18.92 -2.61
C ALA A 21 2.13 18.38 -2.31
N THR A 22 1.24 18.47 -3.29
CA THR A 22 -0.15 18.04 -3.20
C THR A 22 -0.37 16.84 -4.12
N TYR A 23 -1.09 15.87 -3.61
CA TYR A 23 -1.42 14.61 -4.30
C TYR A 23 -2.92 14.36 -4.19
N ASP A 24 -3.55 14.00 -5.30
CA ASP A 24 -4.93 13.53 -5.34
C ASP A 24 -4.93 12.00 -5.46
N VAL A 25 -5.16 11.33 -4.35
CA VAL A 25 -5.15 9.87 -4.29
C VAL A 25 -6.59 9.37 -4.35
N HIS A 26 -7.07 9.18 -5.56
CA HIS A 26 -8.43 8.71 -5.86
C HIS A 26 -9.54 9.56 -5.22
N GLY A 27 -9.36 10.88 -5.24
CA GLY A 27 -10.30 11.85 -4.67
C GLY A 27 -10.03 12.22 -3.22
N VAL A 28 -8.96 11.69 -2.61
CA VAL A 28 -8.47 12.12 -1.29
C VAL A 28 -7.21 12.97 -1.46
N VAL A 29 -7.36 14.27 -1.18
CA VAL A 29 -6.26 15.22 -1.33
C VAL A 29 -5.31 15.12 -0.15
N THR A 30 -4.08 14.68 -0.41
CA THR A 30 -3.00 14.62 0.57
C THR A 30 -1.99 15.72 0.29
N LYS A 31 -1.72 16.58 1.27
CA LYS A 31 -0.67 17.59 1.19
C LYS A 31 0.49 17.21 2.11
N VAL A 32 1.68 17.08 1.53
CA VAL A 32 2.90 16.70 2.24
C VAL A 32 3.83 17.88 2.34
N TYR A 33 4.32 18.13 3.55
CA TYR A 33 5.30 19.16 3.86
C TYR A 33 6.56 18.47 4.40
N ALA A 34 7.74 18.85 3.91
CA ALA A 34 9.02 18.33 4.40
C ALA A 34 10.00 19.48 4.66
N ASP A 35 10.72 19.40 5.76
CA ASP A 35 11.79 20.35 6.10
C ASP A 35 13.11 20.00 5.41
N ASP A 36 13.28 18.76 4.96
CA ASP A 36 14.44 18.24 4.26
C ASP A 36 14.11 17.87 2.80
N HIS A 37 15.05 18.12 1.89
CA HIS A 37 14.89 17.86 0.47
C HIS A 37 14.82 16.37 0.12
N LEU A 38 15.58 15.51 0.81
CA LEU A 38 15.57 14.05 0.56
C LEU A 38 14.26 13.44 1.00
N LEU A 39 13.70 13.89 2.13
CA LEU A 39 12.36 13.49 2.59
C LEU A 39 11.28 13.89 1.57
N ALA A 40 11.39 15.11 1.03
CA ALA A 40 10.46 15.58 0.00
C ALA A 40 10.55 14.73 -1.27
N LEU A 41 11.76 14.46 -1.75
CA LEU A 41 11.99 13.66 -2.97
C LEU A 41 11.48 12.22 -2.79
N ALA A 42 11.72 11.60 -1.63
CA ALA A 42 11.27 10.24 -1.35
C ALA A 42 9.74 10.10 -1.53
N VAL A 43 8.96 11.02 -0.94
CA VAL A 43 7.50 10.98 -1.06
C VAL A 43 7.03 11.45 -2.44
N GLN A 44 7.72 12.41 -3.08
CA GLN A 44 7.39 12.83 -4.44
C GLN A 44 7.52 11.68 -5.45
N ASP A 45 8.55 10.86 -5.34
CA ASP A 45 8.72 9.69 -6.20
C ASP A 45 7.68 8.61 -5.90
N PHE A 46 7.40 8.38 -4.63
CA PHE A 46 6.43 7.39 -4.18
C PHE A 46 4.99 7.72 -4.62
N LEU A 47 4.58 9.00 -4.50
CA LEU A 47 3.24 9.47 -4.88
C LEU A 47 3.18 10.15 -6.26
N ARG A 48 4.24 10.06 -7.06
CA ARG A 48 4.36 10.76 -8.35
C ARG A 48 3.14 10.64 -9.28
N PRO A 49 2.49 9.47 -9.44
CA PRO A 49 1.33 9.34 -10.31
C PRO A 49 0.09 10.10 -9.83
N PHE A 50 0.05 10.46 -8.56
CA PHE A 50 -1.08 11.15 -7.93
C PHE A 50 -0.88 12.67 -7.80
N ARG A 51 0.05 13.25 -8.53
CA ARG A 51 0.34 14.68 -8.40
C ARG A 51 -0.91 15.52 -8.68
N GLY A 52 -1.38 16.21 -7.62
CA GLY A 52 -2.60 17.01 -7.61
C GLY A 52 -2.36 18.50 -7.86
N GLN A 53 -3.43 19.28 -7.82
CA GLN A 53 -3.38 20.72 -7.94
C GLN A 53 -2.80 21.34 -6.64
N PRO A 54 -1.84 22.27 -6.73
CA PRO A 54 -1.17 22.83 -5.54
C PRO A 54 -2.11 23.53 -4.54
N ASP A 55 -3.20 24.12 -5.04
CA ASP A 55 -4.15 24.93 -4.25
C ASP A 55 -5.38 24.12 -3.79
N ALA A 56 -5.43 22.81 -4.04
CA ALA A 56 -6.52 21.98 -3.54
C ALA A 56 -6.51 21.93 -2.01
N GLU A 57 -7.70 22.04 -1.41
CA GLU A 57 -7.88 21.90 0.04
C GLU A 57 -7.56 20.47 0.46
N PRO A 58 -6.67 20.25 1.43
CA PRO A 58 -6.25 18.90 1.79
C PRO A 58 -7.26 18.22 2.73
N ASP A 59 -7.56 16.95 2.45
CA ASP A 59 -8.22 16.01 3.37
C ASP A 59 -7.22 15.43 4.39
N ILE A 60 -5.94 15.39 3.99
CA ILE A 60 -4.83 14.88 4.79
C ILE A 60 -3.65 15.84 4.67
N GLU A 61 -3.11 16.23 5.84
CA GLU A 61 -1.85 16.96 5.93
C GLU A 61 -0.78 16.09 6.59
N PHE A 62 0.33 15.88 5.91
CA PHE A 62 1.44 15.07 6.41
C PHE A 62 2.73 15.89 6.47
N TYR A 63 3.31 16.00 7.67
CA TYR A 63 4.52 16.76 7.94
C TYR A 63 5.69 15.80 8.21
N LEU A 64 6.76 15.92 7.44
CA LEU A 64 8.00 15.18 7.59
C LEU A 64 9.07 16.12 8.12
N LEU A 65 9.57 15.85 9.30
CA LEU A 65 10.55 16.64 10.01
C LEU A 65 11.81 15.83 10.26
N THR A 66 12.95 16.36 9.88
CA THR A 66 14.24 15.75 10.24
C THR A 66 14.49 15.92 11.74
N LYS A 67 14.89 14.84 12.38
CA LYS A 67 15.31 14.82 13.76
C LYS A 67 16.83 14.81 13.81
N ASP A 68 17.44 15.91 14.27
CA ASP A 68 18.87 15.93 14.57
C ASP A 68 19.19 15.05 15.77
N SER A 69 20.35 14.39 15.72
CA SER A 69 20.89 13.65 16.85
C SER A 69 21.05 14.59 18.04
N GLY A 70 20.13 14.49 19.01
CA GLY A 70 20.10 15.35 20.23
C GLY A 70 18.90 16.31 20.33
N SER A 71 18.09 16.51 19.27
CA SER A 71 16.80 17.16 19.41
C SER A 71 15.76 16.16 19.93
N ALA A 72 14.90 16.61 20.86
CA ALA A 72 13.76 15.81 21.28
C ALA A 72 12.91 15.49 20.04
N GLY A 73 12.88 14.24 19.61
CA GLY A 73 11.88 13.69 18.70
C GLY A 73 10.47 13.92 19.24
N ALA A 74 9.47 13.26 18.69
CA ALA A 74 8.20 13.20 19.41
C ALA A 74 8.56 12.76 20.83
N PRO A 75 8.30 13.59 21.84
CA PRO A 75 8.76 13.26 23.17
C PRO A 75 8.23 11.88 23.52
N SER A 76 9.10 11.02 24.06
CA SER A 76 8.72 9.72 24.64
C SER A 76 7.54 9.87 25.62
N ASP A 77 7.35 11.08 26.18
CA ASP A 77 6.25 11.47 27.01
C ASP A 77 4.86 11.38 26.32
N TYR A 78 4.77 11.47 24.98
CA TYR A 78 3.50 11.25 24.27
C TYR A 78 3.07 9.78 24.29
N PHE A 79 3.99 8.87 24.51
CA PHE A 79 3.72 7.42 24.51
C PHE A 79 3.46 6.88 25.93
N ALA A 80 3.79 7.65 26.98
CA ALA A 80 3.84 7.17 28.37
C ALA A 80 2.48 6.73 28.95
N GLY A 81 1.36 7.11 28.33
CA GLY A 81 0.01 6.71 28.73
C GLY A 81 -0.81 6.06 27.63
N ALA A 82 -0.22 5.89 26.44
CA ALA A 82 -0.92 5.40 25.29
C ALA A 82 -1.16 3.87 25.36
N GLU A 83 -2.36 3.44 24.97
CA GLU A 83 -2.67 2.02 24.83
C GLU A 83 -1.92 1.43 23.65
N LEU A 84 -1.06 0.45 23.92
CA LEU A 84 -0.34 -0.29 22.89
C LEU A 84 -1.33 -1.17 22.12
N LEU A 85 -1.51 -0.91 20.82
CA LEU A 85 -2.35 -1.70 19.93
C LEU A 85 -1.55 -2.80 19.24
N TYR A 86 -0.26 -2.53 18.98
CA TYR A 86 0.55 -3.38 18.16
C TYR A 86 2.05 -3.20 18.44
N ASP A 87 2.77 -4.29 18.60
CA ASP A 87 4.22 -4.30 18.80
C ASP A 87 4.87 -5.35 17.88
N TRP A 88 5.50 -4.87 16.82
CA TRP A 88 6.36 -5.65 15.94
C TRP A 88 7.81 -5.27 16.15
N GLN A 89 8.73 -6.14 15.73
CA GLN A 89 10.17 -5.87 15.84
C GLN A 89 10.58 -4.55 15.17
N VAL A 90 9.82 -4.11 14.17
CA VAL A 90 10.13 -2.93 13.35
C VAL A 90 9.22 -1.73 13.62
N LEU A 91 8.15 -1.89 14.38
CA LEU A 91 7.11 -0.87 14.52
C LEU A 91 6.28 -1.08 15.78
N ARG A 92 6.12 -0.05 16.60
CA ARG A 92 5.13 0.02 17.67
C ARG A 92 4.02 0.99 17.30
N TYR A 93 2.77 0.57 17.51
CA TYR A 93 1.60 1.39 17.23
C TYR A 93 0.70 1.46 18.45
N SER A 94 0.44 2.69 18.91
CA SER A 94 -0.31 2.96 20.13
C SER A 94 -1.37 4.02 19.89
N ARG A 95 -2.36 4.10 20.79
CA ARG A 95 -3.41 5.12 20.75
C ARG A 95 -3.63 5.80 22.09
N GLU A 96 -4.04 7.07 22.03
CA GLU A 96 -4.60 7.81 23.14
C GLU A 96 -5.76 8.68 22.62
N GLY A 97 -6.99 8.27 22.88
CA GLY A 97 -8.16 8.91 22.27
C GLY A 97 -8.12 8.86 20.76
N GLN A 98 -8.11 10.03 20.13
CA GLN A 98 -8.04 10.18 18.65
C GLN A 98 -6.61 10.20 18.13
N LEU A 99 -5.62 10.34 18.99
CA LEU A 99 -4.23 10.36 18.59
C LEU A 99 -3.70 8.94 18.39
N ARG A 100 -2.83 8.83 17.40
CA ARG A 100 -2.08 7.62 17.06
C ARG A 100 -0.60 7.91 17.13
N TYR A 101 0.12 6.98 17.70
CA TYR A 101 1.57 7.05 17.86
C TYR A 101 2.19 5.85 17.18
N GLN A 102 3.11 6.11 16.27
CA GLN A 102 3.94 5.10 15.66
C GLN A 102 5.40 5.35 16.05
N GLU A 103 6.05 4.37 16.63
CA GLU A 103 7.48 4.38 16.87
C GLU A 103 8.14 3.36 15.95
N VAL A 104 9.17 3.80 15.24
CA VAL A 104 9.99 2.98 14.35
C VAL A 104 11.40 3.02 14.88
N PRO A 105 11.85 1.98 15.64
CA PRO A 105 13.17 1.95 16.20
C PRO A 105 14.28 2.20 15.17
N GLY A 106 15.13 3.20 15.41
CA GLY A 106 16.22 3.58 14.51
C GLY A 106 15.80 4.31 13.22
N ALA A 107 14.53 4.70 13.08
CA ALA A 107 14.08 5.46 11.92
C ALA A 107 13.27 6.71 12.29
N GLY A 108 12.55 6.70 13.43
CA GLY A 108 11.82 7.87 13.85
C GLY A 108 10.52 7.57 14.59
N SER A 109 9.69 8.59 14.72
CA SER A 109 8.38 8.48 15.38
C SER A 109 7.35 9.36 14.70
N ILE A 110 6.08 8.94 14.72
CA ILE A 110 4.98 9.65 14.10
C ILE A 110 3.85 9.85 15.12
N VAL A 111 3.23 11.02 15.07
CA VAL A 111 1.98 11.32 15.76
C VAL A 111 0.94 11.69 14.72
N ALA A 112 -0.24 11.09 14.79
CA ALA A 112 -1.34 11.41 13.90
C ALA A 112 -2.65 11.63 14.65
N ASP A 113 -3.44 12.59 14.17
CA ASP A 113 -4.84 12.79 14.54
C ASP A 113 -5.70 12.30 13.38
N LEU A 114 -6.34 11.13 13.54
CA LEU A 114 -7.11 10.50 12.47
C LEU A 114 -8.37 11.28 12.13
N ASP A 115 -8.98 11.99 13.09
CA ASP A 115 -10.20 12.76 12.86
C ASP A 115 -9.89 14.04 12.09
N GLN A 116 -8.79 14.71 12.43
CA GLN A 116 -8.37 15.93 11.74
C GLN A 116 -7.64 15.64 10.41
N GLY A 117 -7.20 14.42 10.17
CA GLY A 117 -6.44 14.08 8.98
C GLY A 117 -5.00 14.61 9.00
N ILE A 118 -4.41 14.81 10.19
CA ILE A 118 -3.07 15.41 10.33
C ILE A 118 -2.10 14.38 10.89
N ALA A 119 -0.89 14.28 10.27
CA ALA A 119 0.21 13.50 10.80
C ALA A 119 1.53 14.30 10.81
N VAL A 120 2.36 14.02 11.80
CA VAL A 120 3.72 14.59 11.94
C VAL A 120 4.68 13.46 12.20
N ALA A 121 5.62 13.27 11.30
CA ALA A 121 6.71 12.32 11.43
C ALA A 121 8.02 13.06 11.79
N PHE A 122 8.73 12.51 12.75
CA PHE A 122 10.08 12.91 13.12
C PHE A 122 11.04 11.82 12.64
N VAL A 123 11.75 12.09 11.57
CA VAL A 123 12.60 11.11 10.87
C VAL A 123 14.05 11.32 11.30
N ASP A 124 14.72 10.24 11.69
CA ASP A 124 16.13 10.31 12.01
C ASP A 124 16.94 10.68 10.76
N SER A 125 17.86 11.65 10.87
CA SER A 125 18.62 12.19 9.74
C SER A 125 19.40 11.13 8.95
N GLU A 126 19.86 10.07 9.64
CA GLU A 126 20.55 8.93 9.02
C GLU A 126 19.65 8.11 8.07
N ILE A 127 18.32 8.16 8.28
CA ILE A 127 17.33 7.44 7.48
C ILE A 127 16.80 8.28 6.32
N ALA A 128 16.93 9.61 6.38
CA ALA A 128 16.40 10.51 5.36
C ALA A 128 16.92 10.20 3.93
N ALA A 129 18.12 9.64 3.80
CA ALA A 129 18.67 9.20 2.52
C ALA A 129 18.16 7.84 2.05
N CYS A 130 17.48 7.06 2.92
CA CYS A 130 16.92 5.76 2.56
C CYS A 130 15.44 5.91 2.14
N THR A 131 15.20 6.11 0.85
CA THR A 131 13.86 6.32 0.27
C THR A 131 12.86 5.25 0.72
N TRP A 132 13.25 3.99 0.71
CA TRP A 132 12.37 2.89 1.11
C TRP A 132 11.95 3.00 2.58
N SER A 133 12.88 3.25 3.49
CA SER A 133 12.57 3.42 4.92
C SER A 133 11.65 4.61 5.16
N VAL A 134 11.91 5.73 4.49
CA VAL A 134 11.06 6.92 4.58
C VAL A 134 9.65 6.63 4.09
N THR A 135 9.49 5.98 2.94
CA THR A 135 8.18 5.78 2.31
C THR A 135 7.41 4.61 2.91
N HIS A 136 8.01 3.42 3.06
CA HIS A 136 7.29 2.20 3.43
C HIS A 136 7.23 1.95 4.93
N VAL A 137 8.21 2.47 5.69
CA VAL A 137 8.26 2.23 7.13
C VAL A 137 7.74 3.43 7.94
N VAL A 138 8.09 4.65 7.51
CA VAL A 138 7.66 5.86 8.22
C VAL A 138 6.33 6.37 7.67
N PHE A 139 6.27 6.71 6.39
CA PHE A 139 5.13 7.42 5.78
C PHE A 139 3.90 6.53 5.59
N PHE A 140 4.04 5.44 4.82
CA PHE A 140 2.91 4.63 4.33
C PHE A 140 2.01 4.07 5.45
N PRO A 141 2.50 3.50 6.57
CA PRO A 141 1.62 2.88 7.56
C PRO A 141 0.63 3.87 8.19
N ILE A 142 1.07 5.06 8.56
CA ILE A 142 0.20 6.11 9.13
C ILE A 142 -0.68 6.75 8.04
N TRP A 143 -0.11 7.02 6.88
CA TRP A 143 -0.88 7.57 5.75
C TRP A 143 -2.01 6.62 5.32
N ALA A 144 -1.76 5.32 5.30
CA ALA A 144 -2.79 4.31 5.04
C ALA A 144 -3.90 4.33 6.12
N GLN A 145 -3.58 4.58 7.40
CA GLN A 145 -4.62 4.75 8.42
C GLN A 145 -5.49 6.01 8.17
N LEU A 146 -4.86 7.10 7.73
CA LEU A 146 -5.59 8.32 7.34
C LEU A 146 -6.46 8.10 6.11
N LEU A 147 -5.99 7.36 5.10
CA LEU A 147 -6.81 6.96 3.95
C LEU A 147 -8.00 6.08 4.34
N LYS A 148 -7.84 5.17 5.30
CA LYS A 148 -8.94 4.35 5.81
C LYS A 148 -10.06 5.19 6.40
N THR A 149 -9.76 6.30 7.08
CA THR A 149 -10.79 7.21 7.58
C THR A 149 -11.56 7.93 6.47
N ARG A 150 -11.05 7.91 5.25
CA ARG A 150 -11.66 8.46 4.03
C ARG A 150 -12.26 7.35 3.13
N GLY A 151 -12.35 6.11 3.63
CA GLY A 151 -12.98 4.99 2.93
C GLY A 151 -12.11 4.30 1.88
N ILE A 152 -10.80 4.54 1.86
CA ILE A 152 -9.83 3.87 1.00
C ILE A 152 -9.01 2.90 1.84
N PHE A 153 -9.10 1.60 1.53
CA PHE A 153 -8.51 0.54 2.33
C PHE A 153 -7.45 -0.22 1.55
N PRO A 154 -6.20 -0.31 2.03
CA PRO A 154 -5.17 -1.13 1.41
C PRO A 154 -5.42 -2.61 1.65
N VAL A 155 -5.18 -3.41 0.62
CA VAL A 155 -5.16 -4.87 0.68
C VAL A 155 -3.83 -5.36 0.12
N HIS A 156 -3.15 -6.24 0.84
CA HIS A 156 -1.94 -6.89 0.33
C HIS A 156 -2.30 -7.91 -0.74
N ALA A 157 -2.34 -7.47 -1.98
CA ALA A 157 -2.82 -8.20 -3.13
C ALA A 157 -2.19 -7.68 -4.42
N ALA A 158 -2.20 -8.51 -5.47
CA ALA A 158 -2.11 -8.00 -6.82
C ALA A 158 -3.52 -7.71 -7.36
N GLY A 159 -3.64 -6.64 -8.13
CA GLY A 159 -4.87 -6.25 -8.82
C GLY A 159 -4.64 -6.16 -10.32
N LEU A 160 -5.39 -6.93 -11.08
CA LEU A 160 -5.32 -6.91 -12.54
C LEU A 160 -6.73 -6.77 -13.15
N GLU A 161 -6.75 -6.30 -14.37
CA GLU A 161 -8.00 -6.13 -15.13
C GLU A 161 -7.83 -6.75 -16.52
N ARG A 162 -8.93 -7.35 -17.04
CA ARG A 162 -9.04 -7.82 -18.42
C ARG A 162 -10.47 -7.68 -18.93
N GLY A 163 -10.61 -6.98 -20.04
CA GLY A 163 -11.91 -6.81 -20.69
C GLY A 163 -12.99 -6.14 -19.84
N GLY A 164 -12.61 -5.24 -18.93
CA GLY A 164 -13.51 -4.57 -17.99
C GLY A 164 -13.80 -5.36 -16.72
N LYS A 165 -13.23 -6.56 -16.55
CA LYS A 165 -13.35 -7.41 -15.36
C LYS A 165 -12.11 -7.27 -14.48
N GLY A 166 -12.29 -6.83 -13.25
CA GLY A 166 -11.22 -6.69 -12.28
C GLY A 166 -11.07 -7.93 -11.41
N ILE A 167 -9.83 -8.32 -11.16
CA ILE A 167 -9.46 -9.49 -10.37
C ILE A 167 -8.53 -9.07 -9.26
N LEU A 168 -8.90 -9.36 -8.02
CA LEU A 168 -8.05 -9.20 -6.86
C LEU A 168 -7.39 -10.53 -6.52
N PHE A 169 -6.06 -10.54 -6.41
CA PHE A 169 -5.24 -11.70 -6.06
C PHE A 169 -4.58 -11.49 -4.68
N PRO A 170 -5.30 -11.65 -3.57
CA PRO A 170 -4.70 -11.55 -2.24
C PRO A 170 -3.82 -12.76 -1.94
N GLY A 171 -2.75 -12.55 -1.18
CA GLY A 171 -1.88 -13.65 -0.81
C GLY A 171 -0.66 -13.20 -0.02
N LYS A 172 -0.07 -14.11 0.76
CA LYS A 172 1.15 -13.84 1.54
C LYS A 172 2.35 -13.50 0.64
N SER A 173 3.36 -12.86 1.22
CA SER A 173 4.65 -12.71 0.53
C SER A 173 5.22 -14.08 0.12
N GLY A 174 5.75 -14.16 -1.09
CA GLY A 174 6.33 -15.41 -1.63
C GLY A 174 5.33 -16.42 -2.20
N CYS A 175 4.01 -16.13 -2.24
CA CYS A 175 3.04 -17.04 -2.90
C CYS A 175 3.03 -16.91 -4.44
N GLY A 176 3.87 -16.06 -5.02
CA GLY A 176 4.03 -15.92 -6.49
C GLY A 176 3.18 -14.81 -7.12
N LYS A 177 2.61 -13.85 -6.36
CA LYS A 177 1.80 -12.74 -6.91
C LYS A 177 2.53 -11.96 -8.00
N SER A 178 3.76 -11.50 -7.74
CA SER A 178 4.53 -10.70 -8.70
C SER A 178 4.84 -11.48 -9.98
N THR A 179 5.17 -12.77 -9.87
CA THR A 179 5.37 -13.65 -11.04
C THR A 179 4.06 -13.82 -11.83
N LEU A 180 2.94 -14.03 -11.13
CA LEU A 180 1.59 -14.08 -11.73
C LEU A 180 1.28 -12.78 -12.46
N SER A 181 1.45 -11.62 -11.81
CA SER A 181 1.21 -10.30 -12.40
C SER A 181 1.98 -10.11 -13.70
N LEU A 182 3.26 -10.46 -13.71
CA LEU A 182 4.11 -10.35 -14.91
C LEU A 182 3.66 -11.26 -16.04
N HIS A 183 3.28 -12.51 -15.74
CA HIS A 183 2.71 -13.42 -16.75
C HIS A 183 1.41 -12.88 -17.33
N LEU A 184 0.49 -12.40 -16.49
CA LEU A 184 -0.79 -11.85 -16.94
C LEU A 184 -0.59 -10.56 -17.74
N LEU A 185 0.30 -9.65 -17.32
CA LEU A 185 0.66 -8.45 -18.08
C LEU A 185 1.24 -8.79 -19.46
N HIS A 186 2.08 -9.82 -19.55
CA HIS A 186 2.61 -10.30 -20.84
C HIS A 186 1.50 -10.79 -21.77
N ASN A 187 0.44 -11.37 -21.20
CA ASN A 187 -0.72 -11.90 -21.91
C ASN A 187 -1.88 -10.91 -22.07
N GLY A 188 -1.63 -9.60 -21.90
CA GLY A 188 -2.57 -8.54 -22.25
C GLY A 188 -3.52 -8.10 -21.14
N PHE A 189 -3.30 -8.51 -19.91
CA PHE A 189 -3.96 -7.94 -18.74
C PHE A 189 -3.42 -6.53 -18.46
N ARG A 190 -4.15 -5.73 -17.69
CA ARG A 190 -3.77 -4.41 -17.21
C ARG A 190 -3.63 -4.42 -15.69
N LEU A 191 -2.67 -3.67 -15.16
CA LEU A 191 -2.31 -3.65 -13.75
C LEU A 191 -2.98 -2.51 -12.99
N LEU A 192 -3.42 -2.80 -11.76
CA LEU A 192 -3.79 -1.82 -10.73
C LEU A 192 -2.73 -1.73 -9.63
N GLY A 193 -2.10 -2.84 -9.26
CA GLY A 193 -1.04 -2.92 -8.25
C GLY A 193 -0.53 -4.34 -8.12
N ASP A 194 0.68 -4.53 -7.58
CA ASP A 194 1.29 -5.87 -7.44
C ASP A 194 1.44 -6.32 -5.99
N ASP A 195 1.72 -5.43 -5.07
CA ASP A 195 1.89 -5.74 -3.64
C ASP A 195 0.78 -5.11 -2.78
N THR A 196 0.37 -3.89 -3.13
CA THR A 196 -0.76 -3.19 -2.51
C THR A 196 -1.77 -2.76 -3.57
N VAL A 197 -3.03 -3.06 -3.32
CA VAL A 197 -4.18 -2.54 -4.05
C VAL A 197 -5.08 -1.82 -3.07
N PHE A 198 -5.47 -0.61 -3.39
CA PHE A 198 -6.51 0.05 -2.62
C PHE A 198 -7.89 -0.42 -3.05
N VAL A 199 -8.78 -0.56 -2.09
CA VAL A 199 -10.19 -0.88 -2.34
C VAL A 199 -11.09 0.13 -1.63
N ARG A 200 -12.20 0.47 -2.27
CA ARG A 200 -13.26 1.28 -1.67
C ARG A 200 -14.63 0.69 -1.98
N GLN A 201 -15.62 1.07 -1.19
CA GLN A 201 -17.01 0.69 -1.43
C GLN A 201 -17.52 1.31 -2.75
N ALA A 202 -18.09 0.50 -3.62
CA ALA A 202 -18.72 0.93 -4.86
C ALA A 202 -20.09 0.23 -5.04
N GLY A 203 -21.16 0.94 -4.79
CA GLY A 203 -22.50 0.36 -4.76
C GLY A 203 -22.61 -0.79 -3.75
N ARG A 204 -22.97 -2.00 -4.21
CA ARG A 204 -23.03 -3.21 -3.38
C ARG A 204 -21.71 -4.00 -3.34
N GLY A 205 -20.77 -3.69 -4.21
CA GLY A 205 -19.46 -4.33 -4.33
C GLY A 205 -18.32 -3.40 -3.91
N ALA A 206 -17.13 -3.70 -4.40
CA ALA A 206 -15.93 -2.91 -4.18
C ALA A 206 -15.29 -2.52 -5.53
N GLU A 207 -14.58 -1.42 -5.52
CA GLU A 207 -13.73 -0.96 -6.61
C GLU A 207 -12.28 -1.06 -6.17
N MET A 208 -11.44 -1.64 -7.02
CA MET A 208 -10.00 -1.64 -6.90
C MET A 208 -9.44 -0.36 -7.49
N LEU A 209 -8.49 0.23 -6.80
CA LEU A 209 -7.85 1.49 -7.17
C LEU A 209 -6.35 1.27 -7.35
N PHE A 210 -5.81 1.88 -8.38
CA PHE A 210 -4.39 1.82 -8.70
C PHE A 210 -3.52 2.34 -7.57
N PHE A 211 -2.45 1.60 -7.27
CA PHE A 211 -1.35 2.09 -6.45
C PHE A 211 -0.01 1.71 -7.09
N PRO A 212 0.84 2.70 -7.38
CA PRO A 212 2.07 2.51 -8.13
C PRO A 212 3.21 2.06 -7.24
N GLU A 213 3.20 0.84 -6.79
CA GLU A 213 4.39 0.26 -6.17
C GLU A 213 5.31 -0.32 -7.25
N GLU A 214 6.62 -0.29 -6.97
CA GLU A 214 7.60 -1.04 -7.76
C GLU A 214 7.36 -2.52 -7.54
N VAL A 215 7.49 -3.32 -8.59
CA VAL A 215 7.33 -4.79 -8.47
C VAL A 215 8.61 -5.39 -7.91
N ASP A 216 8.51 -5.97 -6.75
CA ASP A 216 9.59 -6.71 -6.12
C ASP A 216 9.64 -8.15 -6.65
N VAL A 217 10.65 -8.46 -7.46
CA VAL A 217 10.81 -9.77 -8.11
C VAL A 217 12.00 -10.55 -7.55
N CYS A 218 11.82 -11.85 -7.38
CA CYS A 218 12.91 -12.75 -7.06
C CYS A 218 13.85 -12.91 -8.29
N PRO A 219 15.13 -13.24 -8.10
CA PRO A 219 16.07 -13.50 -9.20
C PRO A 219 15.53 -14.49 -10.24
N GLU A 220 14.89 -15.56 -9.76
CA GLU A 220 14.29 -16.60 -10.61
C GLU A 220 13.18 -16.06 -11.52
N THR A 221 12.42 -15.06 -11.03
CA THR A 221 11.39 -14.39 -11.84
C THR A 221 12.01 -13.57 -12.97
N ILE A 222 13.19 -12.96 -12.75
CA ILE A 222 13.89 -12.21 -13.79
C ILE A 222 14.35 -13.12 -14.91
N ASP A 223 14.79 -14.35 -14.59
CA ASP A 223 15.21 -15.34 -15.59
C ASP A 223 14.04 -15.74 -16.51
N LEU A 224 12.81 -15.72 -16.00
CA LEU A 224 11.58 -15.94 -16.79
C LEU A 224 11.21 -14.74 -17.68
N PHE A 225 11.64 -13.53 -17.33
CA PHE A 225 11.33 -12.29 -18.03
C PHE A 225 12.61 -11.47 -18.33
N PRO A 226 13.45 -11.88 -19.29
CA PRO A 226 14.73 -11.22 -19.56
C PRO A 226 14.63 -9.72 -19.87
N THR A 227 13.47 -9.25 -20.39
CA THR A 227 13.22 -7.83 -20.65
C THR A 227 13.19 -6.98 -19.38
N LEU A 228 12.91 -7.57 -18.23
CA LEU A 228 12.92 -6.89 -16.93
C LEU A 228 14.34 -6.57 -16.44
N ALA A 229 15.34 -7.27 -16.95
CA ALA A 229 16.75 -7.02 -16.61
C ALA A 229 17.21 -5.60 -16.97
N LEU A 230 16.57 -4.95 -17.95
CA LEU A 230 16.84 -3.58 -18.38
C LEU A 230 16.18 -2.53 -17.47
N ALA A 231 15.22 -2.93 -16.64
CA ALA A 231 14.45 -2.04 -15.78
C ALA A 231 14.89 -2.09 -14.29
N ARG A 232 16.05 -2.70 -14.03
CA ARG A 232 16.58 -2.83 -12.66
C ARG A 232 16.96 -1.47 -12.08
N ASN A 233 16.29 -1.05 -11.02
CA ASN A 233 16.86 -0.12 -10.07
C ASN A 233 17.70 -0.93 -9.08
N LEU A 234 19.00 -0.76 -9.13
CA LEU A 234 19.93 -1.29 -8.12
C LEU A 234 19.83 -0.44 -6.85
N ALA A 235 18.68 -0.38 -6.23
CA ALA A 235 18.58 0.18 -4.90
C ALA A 235 19.18 -0.84 -3.93
N ASP A 236 20.22 -0.41 -3.21
CA ASP A 236 20.92 -1.17 -2.18
C ASP A 236 19.96 -1.39 -0.98
N ASP A 237 19.10 -2.38 -1.09
CA ASP A 237 18.11 -2.69 -0.07
C ASP A 237 18.65 -3.83 0.81
N ARG A 238 19.28 -3.44 1.92
CA ARG A 238 19.88 -4.35 2.92
C ARG A 238 18.87 -5.30 3.57
N TRP A 239 17.56 -5.13 3.30
CA TRP A 239 16.48 -5.83 3.99
C TRP A 239 15.79 -6.91 3.18
N GLN A 240 15.94 -6.94 1.83
CA GLN A 240 15.29 -7.95 1.00
C GLN A 240 16.17 -8.46 -0.15
N PRO A 241 16.20 -9.79 -0.38
CA PRO A 241 16.91 -10.39 -1.52
C PRO A 241 16.19 -10.18 -2.87
N LYS A 242 15.14 -9.38 -2.92
CA LYS A 242 14.32 -9.11 -4.10
C LYS A 242 14.89 -7.93 -4.89
N GLN A 243 14.74 -7.99 -6.21
CA GLN A 243 15.13 -6.91 -7.11
C GLN A 243 13.90 -6.10 -7.50
N ARG A 244 14.00 -4.78 -7.45
CA ARG A 244 12.92 -3.88 -7.84
C ARG A 244 12.91 -3.66 -9.34
N VAL A 245 11.74 -3.80 -9.91
CA VAL A 245 11.46 -3.51 -11.31
C VAL A 245 10.54 -2.30 -11.39
N ASN A 246 11.03 -1.24 -12.04
CA ASN A 246 10.22 -0.05 -12.26
C ASN A 246 9.14 -0.36 -13.31
N LEU A 247 7.87 -0.39 -12.88
CA LEU A 247 6.72 -0.60 -13.76
C LEU A 247 6.53 0.51 -14.82
N ASN A 248 7.15 1.69 -14.65
CA ASN A 248 7.14 2.70 -15.71
C ASN A 248 7.89 2.25 -16.96
N ALA A 249 8.76 1.23 -16.86
CA ALA A 249 9.33 0.54 -18.00
C ALA A 249 8.32 -0.44 -18.65
N VAL A 250 7.29 -0.84 -17.94
CA VAL A 250 6.11 -1.52 -18.48
C VAL A 250 5.20 -0.43 -19.05
N LYS A 251 5.06 -0.37 -20.38
CA LYS A 251 4.32 0.67 -21.12
C LYS A 251 3.07 1.13 -20.37
N SER A 252 2.85 2.45 -20.28
CA SER A 252 1.70 3.11 -19.63
C SER A 252 0.32 2.59 -20.09
N SER A 253 0.22 1.99 -21.29
CA SER A 253 -1.00 1.34 -21.79
C SER A 253 -1.42 0.07 -21.03
N LYS A 254 -0.57 -0.41 -20.11
CA LYS A 254 -0.86 -1.61 -19.31
C LYS A 254 -1.34 -1.30 -17.89
N VAL A 255 -1.57 -0.05 -17.55
CA VAL A 255 -2.07 0.38 -16.24
C VAL A 255 -3.51 0.87 -16.37
N VAL A 256 -4.32 0.63 -15.35
CA VAL A 256 -5.68 1.13 -15.22
C VAL A 256 -5.86 1.78 -13.85
N GLU A 257 -6.49 2.95 -13.82
CA GLU A 257 -6.60 3.75 -12.58
C GLU A 257 -7.58 3.15 -11.57
N ALA A 258 -8.67 2.57 -12.06
CA ALA A 258 -9.68 1.92 -11.24
C ALA A 258 -10.40 0.81 -12.03
N SER A 259 -10.88 -0.21 -11.33
CA SER A 259 -11.68 -1.30 -11.90
C SER A 259 -12.61 -1.86 -10.82
N PRO A 260 -13.85 -2.27 -11.17
CA PRO A 260 -14.64 -3.08 -10.25
C PRO A 260 -13.83 -4.29 -9.78
N ALA A 261 -14.02 -4.73 -8.53
CA ALA A 261 -13.54 -6.03 -8.08
C ALA A 261 -14.62 -7.06 -8.41
N ASP A 262 -14.48 -7.74 -9.55
CA ASP A 262 -15.46 -8.73 -10.03
C ASP A 262 -15.12 -10.15 -9.57
N LEU A 263 -13.85 -10.40 -9.27
CA LEU A 263 -13.32 -11.72 -8.92
C LEU A 263 -12.32 -11.63 -7.77
N LEU A 264 -12.37 -12.63 -6.90
CA LEU A 264 -11.38 -12.84 -5.84
C LEU A 264 -10.69 -14.17 -6.07
N VAL A 265 -9.38 -14.15 -6.32
CA VAL A 265 -8.61 -15.35 -6.68
C VAL A 265 -7.39 -15.46 -5.76
N PHE A 266 -7.31 -16.55 -4.98
CA PHE A 266 -6.22 -16.82 -4.06
C PHE A 266 -5.12 -17.63 -4.76
N PRO A 267 -3.94 -17.04 -5.04
CA PRO A 267 -2.86 -17.74 -5.71
C PRO A 267 -2.10 -18.66 -4.75
N VAL A 268 -1.83 -19.88 -5.19
CA VAL A 268 -1.03 -20.88 -4.46
C VAL A 268 -0.09 -21.58 -5.45
N ILE A 269 1.18 -21.74 -5.09
CA ILE A 269 2.14 -22.47 -5.92
C ILE A 269 1.76 -23.95 -5.91
N ALA A 270 1.53 -24.54 -7.08
CA ALA A 270 1.20 -25.96 -7.23
C ALA A 270 2.44 -26.82 -7.02
N ALA A 271 2.41 -27.71 -6.02
CA ALA A 271 3.52 -28.61 -5.73
C ALA A 271 3.80 -29.63 -6.86
N ASP A 272 2.78 -29.96 -7.64
CA ASP A 272 2.84 -30.86 -8.80
C ASP A 272 3.15 -30.14 -10.11
N GLY A 273 3.30 -28.81 -10.08
CA GLY A 273 3.57 -27.98 -11.24
C GLY A 273 2.41 -27.82 -12.24
N VAL A 274 1.20 -28.31 -11.91
CA VAL A 274 0.03 -28.28 -12.79
C VAL A 274 -0.88 -27.09 -12.44
N THR A 275 -1.13 -26.22 -13.44
CA THR A 275 -2.08 -25.11 -13.26
C THR A 275 -3.52 -25.62 -13.28
N ARG A 276 -4.28 -25.25 -12.26
CA ARG A 276 -5.71 -25.56 -12.11
C ARG A 276 -6.37 -24.61 -11.13
N TYR A 277 -7.69 -24.57 -11.12
CA TYR A 277 -8.45 -23.76 -10.16
C TYR A 277 -9.62 -24.54 -9.56
N GLU A 278 -10.07 -24.05 -8.41
CA GLU A 278 -11.27 -24.55 -7.72
C GLU A 278 -12.06 -23.40 -7.11
N ARG A 279 -13.37 -23.58 -6.93
CA ARG A 279 -14.20 -22.59 -6.24
C ARG A 279 -13.93 -22.62 -4.74
N VAL A 280 -13.88 -21.43 -4.14
CA VAL A 280 -13.79 -21.24 -2.68
C VAL A 280 -15.12 -20.70 -2.18
N ASN A 281 -15.63 -21.22 -1.08
CA ASN A 281 -16.84 -20.70 -0.47
C ASN A 281 -16.58 -19.33 0.21
N GLN A 282 -17.63 -18.54 0.38
CA GLN A 282 -17.54 -17.17 0.90
C GLN A 282 -16.95 -17.09 2.32
N THR A 283 -17.24 -18.08 3.19
CA THR A 283 -16.71 -18.08 4.56
C THR A 283 -15.20 -18.29 4.56
N GLU A 284 -14.71 -19.24 3.79
CA GLU A 284 -13.28 -19.51 3.62
C GLU A 284 -12.58 -18.32 2.95
N ALA A 285 -13.16 -17.78 1.89
CA ALA A 285 -12.62 -16.63 1.19
C ALA A 285 -12.50 -15.40 2.10
N LEU A 286 -13.50 -15.10 2.93
CA LEU A 286 -13.44 -14.01 3.89
C LEU A 286 -12.36 -14.23 4.95
N ALA A 287 -12.29 -15.43 5.52
CA ALA A 287 -11.31 -15.76 6.53
C ALA A 287 -9.87 -15.62 6.01
N GLU A 288 -9.63 -16.01 4.75
CA GLU A 288 -8.32 -15.85 4.10
C GLU A 288 -8.03 -14.39 3.74
N LEU A 289 -9.01 -13.66 3.16
CA LEU A 289 -8.85 -12.25 2.76
C LEU A 289 -8.52 -11.33 3.93
N ILE A 290 -9.10 -11.56 5.10
CA ILE A 290 -8.85 -10.78 6.32
C ILE A 290 -7.36 -10.75 6.67
N LEU A 291 -6.62 -11.85 6.43
CA LEU A 291 -5.20 -11.94 6.74
C LEU A 291 -4.34 -10.96 5.90
N TYR A 292 -4.87 -10.48 4.78
CA TYR A 292 -4.16 -9.62 3.83
C TYR A 292 -4.67 -8.18 3.81
N ALA A 293 -5.60 -7.82 4.70
CA ALA A 293 -6.33 -6.56 4.61
C ALA A 293 -5.93 -5.49 5.65
N PHE A 294 -4.80 -5.62 6.32
CA PHE A 294 -4.32 -4.65 7.32
C PHE A 294 -5.39 -4.24 8.36
N LEU A 295 -6.25 -5.20 8.79
CA LEU A 295 -7.36 -4.93 9.70
C LEU A 295 -6.92 -4.55 11.11
N PHE A 296 -5.82 -5.10 11.55
CA PHE A 296 -5.39 -5.12 12.94
C PHE A 296 -4.77 -3.81 13.42
N MET A 297 -4.61 -2.82 12.54
CA MET A 297 -3.86 -1.62 12.90
C MET A 297 -4.66 -0.60 13.70
N ASP A 298 -5.97 -0.55 13.54
CA ASP A 298 -6.79 0.45 14.23
C ASP A 298 -8.25 0.02 14.43
N PRO A 299 -8.74 -0.04 15.67
CA PRO A 299 -10.13 -0.41 15.97
C PRO A 299 -11.17 0.53 15.34
N GLN A 300 -10.86 1.82 15.14
CA GLN A 300 -11.78 2.79 14.56
C GLN A 300 -12.11 2.45 13.11
N THR A 301 -11.11 2.07 12.34
CA THR A 301 -11.26 1.76 10.90
C THR A 301 -11.51 0.28 10.62
N SER A 302 -11.17 -0.61 11.55
CA SER A 302 -11.29 -2.07 11.37
C SER A 302 -12.71 -2.53 11.09
N LYS A 303 -13.71 -1.93 11.74
CA LYS A 303 -15.12 -2.30 11.52
C LYS A 303 -15.59 -1.97 10.09
N GLN A 304 -15.21 -0.81 9.58
CA GLN A 304 -15.55 -0.39 8.21
C GLN A 304 -14.80 -1.26 7.19
N ASN A 305 -13.52 -1.53 7.44
CA ASN A 305 -12.72 -2.40 6.61
C ASN A 305 -13.32 -3.81 6.53
N PHE A 306 -13.68 -4.40 7.69
CA PHE A 306 -14.33 -5.70 7.74
C PHE A 306 -15.65 -5.71 6.95
N ALA A 307 -16.48 -4.70 7.09
CA ALA A 307 -17.75 -4.59 6.37
C ALA A 307 -17.52 -4.52 4.85
N LEU A 308 -16.53 -3.77 4.39
CA LEU A 308 -16.14 -3.70 2.98
C LEU A 308 -15.70 -5.07 2.45
N LEU A 309 -14.82 -5.78 3.18
CA LEU A 309 -14.32 -7.09 2.76
C LEU A 309 -15.44 -8.16 2.73
N ALA A 310 -16.32 -8.13 3.73
CA ALA A 310 -17.48 -9.02 3.76
C ALA A 310 -18.43 -8.73 2.59
N GLY A 311 -18.69 -7.46 2.28
CA GLY A 311 -19.48 -7.04 1.12
C GLY A 311 -18.82 -7.47 -0.20
N LEU A 312 -17.51 -7.30 -0.33
CA LEU A 312 -16.74 -7.75 -1.50
C LEU A 312 -16.93 -9.26 -1.70
N VAL A 313 -16.63 -10.08 -0.69
CA VAL A 313 -16.73 -11.56 -0.80
C VAL A 313 -18.15 -12.01 -1.10
N GLN A 314 -19.18 -11.31 -0.59
CA GLN A 314 -20.58 -11.63 -0.89
C GLN A 314 -21.00 -11.29 -2.34
N SER A 315 -20.32 -10.33 -2.97
CA SER A 315 -20.69 -9.81 -4.28
C SER A 315 -19.94 -10.46 -5.43
N VAL A 316 -18.86 -11.23 -5.18
CA VAL A 316 -18.01 -11.78 -6.23
C VAL A 316 -17.88 -13.30 -6.15
N ALA A 317 -17.47 -13.92 -7.27
CA ALA A 317 -17.03 -15.32 -7.25
C ALA A 317 -15.60 -15.44 -6.72
N CYS A 318 -15.38 -16.45 -5.86
CA CYS A 318 -14.10 -16.68 -5.21
C CYS A 318 -13.49 -17.99 -5.70
N PHE A 319 -12.19 -17.97 -5.99
CA PHE A 319 -11.45 -19.13 -6.50
C PHE A 319 -10.09 -19.27 -5.83
N ARG A 320 -9.56 -20.47 -5.79
CA ARG A 320 -8.15 -20.77 -5.51
C ARG A 320 -7.49 -21.16 -6.82
N LEU A 321 -6.39 -20.48 -7.16
CA LEU A 321 -5.60 -20.73 -8.34
C LEU A 321 -4.29 -21.43 -7.95
N HIS A 322 -4.18 -22.71 -8.28
CA HIS A 322 -2.94 -23.48 -8.17
C HIS A 322 -2.08 -23.15 -9.38
N MET A 323 -0.94 -22.51 -9.17
CA MET A 323 -0.07 -22.01 -10.22
C MET A 323 1.04 -23.02 -10.51
N GLY A 324 1.05 -23.54 -11.73
CA GLY A 324 2.19 -24.27 -12.31
C GLY A 324 3.25 -23.32 -12.87
N LEU A 325 4.26 -23.89 -13.53
CA LEU A 325 5.38 -23.14 -14.09
C LEU A 325 5.11 -22.61 -15.52
N ASP A 326 4.08 -23.11 -16.19
CA ASP A 326 3.71 -22.69 -17.55
C ASP A 326 2.87 -21.39 -17.51
N GLY A 327 3.50 -20.28 -17.87
CA GLY A 327 2.87 -18.95 -17.87
C GLY A 327 1.75 -18.81 -18.92
N VAL A 328 1.75 -19.55 -20.00
CA VAL A 328 0.69 -19.54 -21.02
C VAL A 328 -0.54 -20.28 -20.50
N ALA A 329 -0.34 -21.45 -19.91
CA ALA A 329 -1.41 -22.19 -19.24
C ALA A 329 -2.01 -21.38 -18.09
N LEU A 330 -1.18 -20.64 -17.35
CA LEU A 330 -1.60 -19.78 -16.24
C LEU A 330 -2.56 -18.68 -16.72
N ALA A 331 -2.21 -17.96 -17.79
CA ALA A 331 -3.07 -16.91 -18.35
C ALA A 331 -4.37 -17.48 -18.91
N GLY A 332 -4.30 -18.61 -19.61
CA GLY A 332 -5.49 -19.31 -20.13
C GLY A 332 -6.44 -19.74 -19.01
N THR A 333 -5.89 -20.27 -17.91
CA THR A 333 -6.71 -20.65 -16.75
C THR A 333 -7.39 -19.45 -16.09
N VAL A 334 -6.72 -18.29 -16.03
CA VAL A 334 -7.37 -17.07 -15.52
C VAL A 334 -8.46 -16.58 -16.47
N ASP A 335 -8.28 -16.70 -17.79
CA ASP A 335 -9.32 -16.39 -18.77
C ASP A 335 -10.53 -17.33 -18.62
N GLU A 336 -10.33 -18.62 -18.32
CA GLU A 336 -11.41 -19.57 -18.02
C GLU A 336 -12.19 -19.16 -16.74
N ILE A 337 -11.47 -18.73 -15.69
CA ILE A 337 -12.11 -18.21 -14.46
C ILE A 337 -12.99 -17.00 -14.77
N ILE A 338 -12.50 -16.05 -15.59
CA ILE A 338 -13.27 -14.88 -16.01
C ILE A 338 -14.51 -15.29 -16.79
N ALA A 339 -14.40 -16.28 -17.69
CA ALA A 339 -15.51 -16.75 -18.51
C ALA A 339 -16.57 -17.55 -17.72
N ALA A 340 -16.21 -18.09 -16.55
CA ALA A 340 -17.11 -18.86 -15.69
C ALA A 340 -17.98 -17.99 -14.75
N THR A 341 -17.87 -16.66 -14.87
CA THR A 341 -18.56 -15.65 -14.05
C THR A 341 -19.27 -14.61 -14.89
#